data_f104f868b5a89470d812fa7d14f25b59
#
_entry.id   f104f868b5a89470d812fa7d14f25b59
#
_cell.length_a   1.000
_cell.length_b   1.000
_cell.length_c   1.000
_cell.angle_alpha   90.00
_cell.angle_beta   90.00
_cell.angle_gamma   90.00
#
_symmetry.space_group_name_H-M   'P 1'
#
loop_
_entity.id
_entity.type
_entity.pdbx_description
1 polymer ?
#
loop_
_entity_poly.entity_id
_entity_poly.type
_entity_poly.pdbx_seq_one_letter_code
_entity_poly.pdbx_strand_id
1 'polypeptide(L)'
;MSTASVPLPNWINYGLIPLLNLIVAFLISGFVVWLIGESPLAALSLLIEGAFGSGEGVGFTLYYATSFIFTGLSVAVAIHAGLFNIGSEGQAYIGGLGCALVALALDNYVPWYVTMPIAIVGAGIFGAAWAFIPAFLQAKRGSHIVITTIMFNYIAAALMVYLLVHVLIVPGKMAPETRTFLEGGQLPKLGWVMNIFGTKLGAAPFNVSFIIALLAAWFVWILIWRTKLGFEMRTLGVSSTAADYAGIPYARIVIIAMLLSGALAGMMALNPVMGSSARLQVEFVGGAGFVGIAVSLMGRNHPLGIILAAILFGTLYQGGDWISFEMPNITREMILVIQGLVILFAGALEYMFRPAMVHIYQQFKPA
;
A
#
# COMPACT_ATOMS: atom_id res chain seq x y z
N MET A 1 27.42 -25.46 -9.79
CA MET A 1 26.52 -26.07 -10.77
C MET A 1 25.20 -25.33 -10.76
N SER A 2 24.95 -24.51 -11.76
CA SER A 2 23.67 -23.77 -11.92
C SER A 2 22.61 -24.78 -12.33
N THR A 3 21.76 -25.17 -11.40
CA THR A 3 20.55 -25.92 -11.73
C THR A 3 19.65 -25.01 -12.57
N ALA A 4 19.65 -25.26 -13.89
CA ALA A 4 18.71 -24.60 -14.78
C ALA A 4 17.30 -24.78 -14.19
N SER A 5 16.70 -23.69 -13.77
CA SER A 5 15.39 -23.72 -13.12
C SER A 5 14.34 -24.16 -14.13
N VAL A 6 13.89 -25.41 -14.01
CA VAL A 6 12.76 -25.90 -14.80
C VAL A 6 11.59 -24.92 -14.61
N PRO A 7 11.05 -24.36 -15.69
CA PRO A 7 9.93 -23.44 -15.56
C PRO A 7 8.70 -24.20 -15.03
N LEU A 8 8.24 -23.81 -13.85
CA LEU A 8 6.98 -24.33 -13.29
C LEU A 8 5.78 -23.78 -14.08
N PRO A 9 4.71 -24.58 -14.27
CA PRO A 9 3.48 -24.08 -14.85
C PRO A 9 2.95 -22.85 -14.12
N ASN A 10 2.29 -21.96 -14.84
CA ASN A 10 1.80 -20.70 -14.29
C ASN A 10 0.84 -20.89 -13.10
N TRP A 11 0.00 -21.93 -13.12
CA TRP A 11 -0.93 -22.21 -12.02
C TRP A 11 -0.23 -22.64 -10.73
N ILE A 12 0.92 -23.32 -10.80
CA ILE A 12 1.74 -23.64 -9.61
C ILE A 12 2.43 -22.38 -9.12
N ASN A 13 3.02 -21.62 -10.03
CA ASN A 13 3.84 -20.46 -9.67
C ASN A 13 3.01 -19.29 -9.15
N TYR A 14 1.85 -19.02 -9.76
CA TYR A 14 0.99 -17.87 -9.42
C TYR A 14 -0.25 -18.22 -8.57
N GLY A 15 -0.58 -19.50 -8.41
CA GLY A 15 -1.72 -19.95 -7.61
C GLY A 15 -1.31 -20.78 -6.39
N LEU A 16 -0.70 -21.96 -6.63
CA LEU A 16 -0.44 -22.92 -5.56
C LEU A 16 0.60 -22.43 -4.54
N ILE A 17 1.73 -21.86 -5.00
CA ILE A 17 2.78 -21.38 -4.09
C ILE A 17 2.28 -20.26 -3.18
N PRO A 18 1.64 -19.17 -3.67
CA PRO A 18 1.07 -18.14 -2.81
C PRO A 18 0.02 -18.69 -1.82
N LEU A 19 -0.82 -19.62 -2.26
CA LEU A 19 -1.82 -20.24 -1.39
C LEU A 19 -1.17 -21.06 -0.25
N LEU A 20 -0.15 -21.85 -0.55
CA LEU A 20 0.61 -22.60 0.47
C LEU A 20 1.30 -21.65 1.46
N ASN A 21 1.92 -20.58 0.96
CA ASN A 21 2.54 -19.58 1.82
C ASN A 21 1.52 -18.96 2.78
N LEU A 22 0.34 -18.63 2.29
CA LEU A 22 -0.74 -18.07 3.09
C LEU A 22 -1.23 -19.06 4.15
N ILE A 23 -1.45 -20.33 3.77
CA ILE A 23 -1.85 -21.39 4.71
C ILE A 23 -0.83 -21.55 5.84
N VAL A 24 0.47 -21.62 5.52
CA VAL A 24 1.52 -21.76 6.54
C VAL A 24 1.60 -20.52 7.41
N ALA A 25 1.46 -19.32 6.82
CA ALA A 25 1.41 -18.07 7.57
C ALA A 25 0.25 -18.07 8.59
N PHE A 26 -0.94 -18.52 8.19
CA PHE A 26 -2.10 -18.66 9.09
C PHE A 26 -1.91 -19.75 10.14
N LEU A 27 -1.25 -20.87 9.82
CA LEU A 27 -0.94 -21.91 10.80
C LEU A 27 0.01 -21.41 11.89
N ILE A 28 1.06 -20.66 11.50
CA ILE A 28 2.01 -20.07 12.45
C ILE A 28 1.31 -19.00 13.30
N SER A 29 0.50 -18.14 12.69
CA SER A 29 -0.30 -17.14 13.42
C SER A 29 -1.30 -17.81 14.36
N GLY A 30 -1.97 -18.87 13.93
CA GLY A 30 -2.86 -19.68 14.76
C GLY A 30 -2.15 -20.35 15.94
N PHE A 31 -0.89 -20.78 15.75
CA PHE A 31 -0.07 -21.30 16.85
C PHE A 31 0.20 -20.21 17.91
N VAL A 32 0.43 -18.97 17.50
CA VAL A 32 0.57 -17.84 18.45
C VAL A 32 -0.73 -17.60 19.21
N VAL A 33 -1.88 -17.63 18.54
CA VAL A 33 -3.21 -17.51 19.17
C VAL A 33 -3.42 -18.64 20.20
N TRP A 34 -3.04 -19.87 19.86
CA TRP A 34 -3.12 -21.00 20.77
C TRP A 34 -2.22 -20.85 22.00
N LEU A 35 -0.99 -20.30 21.86
CA LEU A 35 -0.10 -20.01 22.98
C LEU A 35 -0.67 -18.99 23.97
N ILE A 36 -1.54 -18.09 23.50
CA ILE A 36 -2.24 -17.10 24.32
C ILE A 36 -3.39 -17.75 25.12
N GLY A 37 -3.77 -19.00 24.75
CA GLY A 37 -4.87 -19.72 25.39
C GLY A 37 -6.21 -19.59 24.65
N GLU A 38 -6.20 -18.98 23.47
CA GLU A 38 -7.39 -18.79 22.64
C GLU A 38 -7.49 -19.84 21.53
N SER A 39 -8.70 -20.02 20.99
CA SER A 39 -8.94 -20.95 19.89
C SER A 39 -8.56 -20.35 18.54
N PRO A 40 -7.58 -20.93 17.80
CA PRO A 40 -7.19 -20.44 16.47
C PRO A 40 -8.34 -20.47 15.46
N LEU A 41 -9.21 -21.46 15.54
CA LEU A 41 -10.37 -21.59 14.63
C LEU A 41 -11.43 -20.52 14.93
N ALA A 42 -11.66 -20.21 16.20
CA ALA A 42 -12.57 -19.13 16.58
C ALA A 42 -12.00 -17.76 16.13
N ALA A 43 -10.71 -17.52 16.32
CA ALA A 43 -10.05 -16.30 15.83
C ALA A 43 -10.14 -16.17 14.31
N LEU A 44 -9.92 -17.26 13.55
CA LEU A 44 -10.07 -17.27 12.10
C LEU A 44 -11.51 -17.00 11.66
N SER A 45 -12.51 -17.58 12.33
CA SER A 45 -13.93 -17.32 12.02
C SER A 45 -14.30 -15.87 12.28
N LEU A 46 -13.86 -15.29 13.40
CA LEU A 46 -14.06 -13.88 13.73
C LEU A 46 -13.34 -12.93 12.75
N LEU A 47 -12.15 -13.31 12.28
CA LEU A 47 -11.43 -12.53 11.26
C LEU A 47 -12.25 -12.44 9.96
N ILE A 48 -12.80 -13.55 9.51
CA ILE A 48 -13.62 -13.61 8.29
C ILE A 48 -14.94 -12.86 8.50
N GLU A 49 -15.60 -13.08 9.65
CA GLU A 49 -16.85 -12.43 10.01
C GLU A 49 -16.67 -10.91 10.12
N GLY A 50 -15.64 -10.44 10.81
CA GLY A 50 -15.36 -9.00 10.94
C GLY A 50 -15.05 -8.32 9.62
N ALA A 51 -14.40 -9.03 8.67
CA ALA A 51 -14.08 -8.48 7.38
C ALA A 51 -15.22 -8.56 6.35
N PHE A 52 -16.02 -9.63 6.36
CA PHE A 52 -17.00 -9.92 5.31
C PHE A 52 -18.42 -10.21 5.83
N GLY A 53 -18.62 -10.38 7.13
CA GLY A 53 -19.92 -10.74 7.72
C GLY A 53 -20.96 -9.61 7.65
N SER A 54 -20.55 -8.37 7.39
CA SER A 54 -21.42 -7.22 7.26
C SER A 54 -20.98 -6.28 6.15
N GLY A 55 -21.90 -5.46 5.62
CA GLY A 55 -21.54 -4.43 4.65
C GLY A 55 -20.59 -3.36 5.22
N GLU A 56 -20.63 -3.15 6.52
CA GLU A 56 -19.71 -2.28 7.24
C GLU A 56 -18.30 -2.90 7.27
N GLY A 57 -18.17 -4.19 7.61
CA GLY A 57 -16.91 -4.91 7.59
C GLY A 57 -16.26 -4.92 6.20
N VAL A 58 -17.04 -5.19 5.15
CA VAL A 58 -16.56 -5.09 3.76
C VAL A 58 -16.14 -3.66 3.44
N GLY A 59 -16.89 -2.66 3.88
CA GLY A 59 -16.57 -1.25 3.67
C GLY A 59 -15.22 -0.85 4.30
N PHE A 60 -14.95 -1.25 5.54
CA PHE A 60 -13.66 -1.02 6.18
C PHE A 60 -12.53 -1.81 5.51
N THR A 61 -12.76 -3.08 5.14
CA THR A 61 -11.79 -3.90 4.40
C THR A 61 -11.36 -3.21 3.11
N LEU A 62 -12.31 -2.69 2.32
CA LEU A 62 -12.02 -1.96 1.08
C LEU A 62 -11.38 -0.58 1.33
N TYR A 63 -11.72 0.07 2.44
CA TYR A 63 -11.06 1.31 2.86
C TYR A 63 -9.57 1.08 3.12
N TYR A 64 -9.20 0.08 3.92
CA TYR A 64 -7.80 -0.26 4.15
C TYR A 64 -7.11 -0.69 2.86
N ALA A 65 -7.76 -1.55 2.06
CA ALA A 65 -7.24 -1.99 0.77
C ALA A 65 -6.94 -0.82 -0.17
N THR A 66 -7.76 0.24 -0.16
CA THR A 66 -7.54 1.45 -0.98
C THR A 66 -6.18 2.08 -0.70
N SER A 67 -5.85 2.28 0.57
CA SER A 67 -4.57 2.84 0.99
C SER A 67 -3.41 1.94 0.59
N PHE A 68 -3.56 0.64 0.76
CA PHE A 68 -2.54 -0.36 0.42
C PHE A 68 -2.35 -0.55 -1.09
N ILE A 69 -3.37 -0.32 -1.92
CA ILE A 69 -3.22 -0.31 -3.38
C ILE A 69 -2.28 0.83 -3.80
N PHE A 70 -2.50 2.04 -3.34
CA PHE A 70 -1.66 3.18 -3.68
C PHE A 70 -0.20 2.99 -3.25
N THR A 71 0.02 2.59 -2.00
CA THR A 71 1.36 2.38 -1.46
C THR A 71 2.04 1.15 -2.07
N GLY A 72 1.30 0.08 -2.35
CA GLY A 72 1.79 -1.10 -3.07
C GLY A 72 2.21 -0.78 -4.51
N LEU A 73 1.41 0.00 -5.23
CA LEU A 73 1.77 0.47 -6.59
C LEU A 73 2.99 1.38 -6.57
N SER A 74 3.11 2.25 -5.56
CA SER A 74 4.29 3.09 -5.34
C SER A 74 5.56 2.25 -5.27
N VAL A 75 5.58 1.25 -4.40
CA VAL A 75 6.73 0.36 -4.22
C VAL A 75 7.00 -0.45 -5.48
N ALA A 76 5.97 -0.99 -6.14
CA ALA A 76 6.10 -1.78 -7.35
C ALA A 76 6.78 -1.01 -8.49
N VAL A 77 6.39 0.25 -8.69
CA VAL A 77 7.00 1.12 -9.72
C VAL A 77 8.50 1.28 -9.48
N ALA A 78 8.91 1.52 -8.23
CA ALA A 78 10.32 1.62 -7.87
C ALA A 78 11.08 0.29 -8.09
N ILE A 79 10.50 -0.85 -7.68
CA ILE A 79 11.10 -2.18 -7.83
C ILE A 79 11.33 -2.52 -9.30
N HIS A 80 10.41 -2.15 -10.21
CA HIS A 80 10.61 -2.36 -11.64
C HIS A 80 11.82 -1.61 -12.21
N ALA A 81 12.28 -0.56 -11.55
CA ALA A 81 13.52 0.14 -11.90
C ALA A 81 14.74 -0.32 -11.08
N GLY A 82 14.63 -1.43 -10.33
CA GLY A 82 15.68 -1.96 -9.47
C GLY A 82 15.92 -1.15 -8.19
N LEU A 83 14.93 -0.35 -7.77
CA LEU A 83 15.00 0.50 -6.58
C LEU A 83 14.09 -0.03 -5.49
N PHE A 84 14.57 -0.06 -4.26
CA PHE A 84 13.75 -0.45 -3.11
C PHE A 84 13.34 0.80 -2.33
N ASN A 85 12.16 1.35 -2.66
CA ASN A 85 11.63 2.55 -2.03
C ASN A 85 10.94 2.22 -0.69
N ILE A 86 11.61 2.46 0.43
CA ILE A 86 11.03 2.37 1.77
C ILE A 86 10.41 3.71 2.19
N GLY A 87 10.56 4.75 1.38
CA GLY A 87 10.12 6.11 1.65
C GLY A 87 8.63 6.37 1.43
N SER A 88 7.86 5.38 1.00
CA SER A 88 6.43 5.56 0.71
C SER A 88 5.63 6.11 1.89
N GLU A 89 6.03 5.82 3.13
CA GLU A 89 5.42 6.37 4.35
C GLU A 89 5.59 7.91 4.41
N GLY A 90 6.81 8.41 4.30
CA GLY A 90 7.10 9.86 4.33
C GLY A 90 6.55 10.58 3.09
N GLN A 91 6.58 9.93 1.93
CA GLN A 91 6.00 10.46 0.70
C GLN A 91 4.47 10.60 0.81
N ALA A 92 3.80 9.66 1.50
CA ALA A 92 2.38 9.75 1.81
C ALA A 92 2.08 10.88 2.80
N TYR A 93 2.90 11.08 3.83
CA TYR A 93 2.78 12.22 4.76
C TYR A 93 2.82 13.56 4.02
N ILE A 94 3.83 13.77 3.20
CA ILE A 94 3.98 15.04 2.46
C ILE A 94 2.94 15.15 1.34
N GLY A 95 2.57 14.05 0.70
CA GLY A 95 1.43 14.01 -0.24
C GLY A 95 0.12 14.40 0.43
N GLY A 96 -0.10 13.97 1.68
CA GLY A 96 -1.25 14.37 2.47
C GLY A 96 -1.29 15.86 2.80
N LEU A 97 -0.15 16.48 3.03
CA LEU A 97 -0.06 17.93 3.12
C LEU A 97 -0.55 18.59 1.82
N GLY A 98 -0.04 18.14 0.67
CA GLY A 98 -0.47 18.67 -0.63
C GLY A 98 -1.97 18.48 -0.88
N CYS A 99 -2.51 17.31 -0.54
CA CYS A 99 -3.94 17.00 -0.60
C CYS A 99 -4.76 17.96 0.27
N ALA A 100 -4.36 18.12 1.54
CA ALA A 100 -5.07 18.95 2.51
C ALA A 100 -5.03 20.44 2.15
N LEU A 101 -3.89 20.95 1.68
CA LEU A 101 -3.78 22.35 1.25
C LEU A 101 -4.72 22.66 0.09
N VAL A 102 -4.83 21.74 -0.89
CA VAL A 102 -5.78 21.90 -1.99
C VAL A 102 -7.23 21.84 -1.48
N ALA A 103 -7.55 20.86 -0.62
CA ALA A 103 -8.88 20.77 -0.04
C ALA A 103 -9.27 22.02 0.76
N LEU A 104 -8.38 22.52 1.63
CA LEU A 104 -8.59 23.73 2.43
C LEU A 104 -8.77 25.00 1.58
N ALA A 105 -8.08 25.06 0.44
CA ALA A 105 -8.15 26.22 -0.46
C ALA A 105 -9.43 26.26 -1.30
N LEU A 106 -9.97 25.08 -1.65
CA LEU A 106 -11.03 24.97 -2.65
C LEU A 106 -12.38 24.57 -2.09
N ASP A 107 -12.45 23.97 -0.89
CA ASP A 107 -13.64 23.33 -0.33
C ASP A 107 -14.88 24.26 -0.18
N ASN A 108 -14.65 25.57 -0.13
CA ASN A 108 -15.72 26.57 -0.04
C ASN A 108 -16.14 27.15 -1.40
N TYR A 109 -15.32 26.94 -2.43
CA TYR A 109 -15.53 27.61 -3.74
C TYR A 109 -16.03 26.67 -4.82
N VAL A 110 -15.68 25.38 -4.75
CA VAL A 110 -15.99 24.41 -5.78
C VAL A 110 -16.47 23.09 -5.19
N PRO A 111 -17.29 22.33 -5.92
CA PRO A 111 -17.75 21.03 -5.46
C PRO A 111 -16.61 19.98 -5.47
N TRP A 112 -16.79 18.89 -4.70
CA TRP A 112 -15.80 17.84 -4.52
C TRP A 112 -15.25 17.23 -5.82
N TYR A 113 -16.06 17.11 -6.87
CA TYR A 113 -15.64 16.54 -8.16
C TYR A 113 -14.68 17.44 -8.95
N VAL A 114 -14.54 18.71 -8.57
CA VAL A 114 -13.51 19.64 -9.07
C VAL A 114 -12.32 19.67 -8.13
N THR A 115 -12.54 19.68 -6.82
CA THR A 115 -11.47 19.65 -5.82
C THR A 115 -10.66 18.37 -5.92
N MET A 116 -11.30 17.23 -6.13
CA MET A 116 -10.64 15.91 -6.16
C MET A 116 -9.53 15.79 -7.22
N PRO A 117 -9.73 16.08 -8.51
CA PRO A 117 -8.65 16.03 -9.51
C PRO A 117 -7.47 16.95 -9.16
N ILE A 118 -7.74 18.12 -8.61
CA ILE A 118 -6.71 19.07 -8.21
C ILE A 118 -5.97 18.53 -6.97
N ALA A 119 -6.67 17.92 -6.02
CA ALA A 119 -6.08 17.26 -4.85
C ALA A 119 -5.24 16.04 -5.23
N ILE A 120 -5.64 15.25 -6.25
CA ILE A 120 -4.82 14.16 -6.81
C ILE A 120 -3.48 14.73 -7.31
N VAL A 121 -3.52 15.81 -8.08
CA VAL A 121 -2.31 16.47 -8.60
C VAL A 121 -1.49 17.06 -7.45
N GLY A 122 -2.11 17.72 -6.48
CA GLY A 122 -1.44 18.27 -5.30
C GLY A 122 -0.74 17.19 -4.48
N ALA A 123 -1.46 16.11 -4.14
CA ALA A 123 -0.90 14.97 -3.42
C ALA A 123 0.26 14.32 -4.20
N GLY A 124 0.08 14.15 -5.50
CA GLY A 124 1.10 13.58 -6.39
C GLY A 124 2.36 14.45 -6.49
N ILE A 125 2.22 15.75 -6.66
CA ILE A 125 3.35 16.68 -6.75
C ILE A 125 4.14 16.72 -5.44
N PHE A 126 3.45 16.83 -4.30
CA PHE A 126 4.11 16.88 -3.00
C PHE A 126 4.81 15.57 -2.65
N GLY A 127 4.18 14.41 -2.91
CA GLY A 127 4.81 13.11 -2.73
C GLY A 127 6.00 12.90 -3.67
N ALA A 128 5.89 13.28 -4.94
CA ALA A 128 6.98 13.24 -5.91
C ALA A 128 8.14 14.17 -5.52
N ALA A 129 7.85 15.41 -5.12
CA ALA A 129 8.87 16.36 -4.68
C ALA A 129 9.65 15.83 -3.47
N TRP A 130 8.98 15.15 -2.54
CA TRP A 130 9.65 14.51 -1.40
C TRP A 130 10.53 13.35 -1.85
N ALA A 131 10.08 12.53 -2.78
CA ALA A 131 10.84 11.42 -3.35
C ALA A 131 12.02 11.88 -4.22
N PHE A 132 11.96 13.10 -4.77
CA PHE A 132 13.02 13.64 -5.62
C PHE A 132 14.37 13.73 -4.91
N ILE A 133 14.39 14.13 -3.63
CA ILE A 133 15.65 14.33 -2.90
C ILE A 133 16.41 13.00 -2.75
N PRO A 134 15.84 11.91 -2.20
CA PRO A 134 16.50 10.61 -2.18
C PRO A 134 16.89 10.09 -3.57
N ALA A 135 16.02 10.30 -4.57
CA ALA A 135 16.28 9.90 -5.94
C ALA A 135 17.50 10.61 -6.54
N PHE A 136 17.61 11.91 -6.35
CA PHE A 136 18.74 12.72 -6.81
C PHE A 136 20.04 12.29 -6.12
N LEU A 137 20.00 12.06 -4.80
CA LEU A 137 21.16 11.58 -4.04
C LEU A 137 21.64 10.21 -4.53
N GLN A 138 20.72 9.27 -4.80
CA GLN A 138 21.04 7.98 -5.39
C GLN A 138 21.65 8.15 -6.79
N ALA A 139 21.00 8.91 -7.66
CA ALA A 139 21.33 9.00 -9.09
C ALA A 139 22.63 9.78 -9.37
N LYS A 140 22.94 10.78 -8.55
CA LYS A 140 24.04 11.73 -8.78
C LYS A 140 25.16 11.68 -7.76
N ARG A 141 24.91 11.17 -6.55
CA ARG A 141 25.87 11.13 -5.45
C ARG A 141 26.20 9.71 -4.98
N GLY A 142 25.54 8.66 -5.54
CA GLY A 142 25.78 7.28 -5.19
C GLY A 142 25.34 6.88 -3.77
N SER A 143 24.45 7.69 -3.13
CA SER A 143 23.93 7.34 -1.82
C SER A 143 22.97 6.13 -1.92
N HIS A 144 22.88 5.33 -0.87
CA HIS A 144 22.01 4.15 -0.88
C HIS A 144 20.55 4.57 -0.68
N ILE A 145 19.68 4.27 -1.66
CA ILE A 145 18.28 4.73 -1.70
C ILE A 145 17.49 4.31 -0.46
N VAL A 146 17.69 3.09 0.04
CA VAL A 146 17.01 2.55 1.22
C VAL A 146 17.30 3.41 2.46
N ILE A 147 18.57 3.74 2.70
CA ILE A 147 18.98 4.52 3.88
C ILE A 147 18.41 5.95 3.79
N THR A 148 18.54 6.58 2.64
CA THR A 148 18.04 7.95 2.46
C THR A 148 16.52 8.01 2.58
N THR A 149 15.79 7.05 2.00
CA THR A 149 14.32 7.05 2.07
C THR A 149 13.81 6.80 3.49
N ILE A 150 14.46 5.90 4.28
CA ILE A 150 14.11 5.70 5.68
C ILE A 150 14.33 6.99 6.50
N MET A 151 15.47 7.67 6.32
CA MET A 151 15.72 8.94 7.02
C MET A 151 14.68 10.00 6.65
N PHE A 152 14.28 10.06 5.38
CA PHE A 152 13.25 10.99 4.92
C PHE A 152 11.84 10.68 5.46
N ASN A 153 11.53 9.44 5.87
CA ASN A 153 10.30 9.14 6.58
C ASN A 153 10.24 9.85 7.95
N TYR A 154 11.34 9.78 8.72
CA TYR A 154 11.41 10.47 10.03
C TYR A 154 11.34 11.99 9.88
N ILE A 155 12.02 12.54 8.87
CA ILE A 155 11.98 13.99 8.59
C ILE A 155 10.55 14.41 8.19
N ALA A 156 9.86 13.60 7.35
CA ALA A 156 8.49 13.88 6.95
C ALA A 156 7.52 13.87 8.14
N ALA A 157 7.64 12.86 9.02
CA ALA A 157 6.81 12.77 10.22
C ALA A 157 7.04 13.98 11.16
N ALA A 158 8.30 14.32 11.44
CA ALA A 158 8.64 15.47 12.26
C ALA A 158 8.15 16.81 11.65
N LEU A 159 8.34 16.98 10.33
CA LEU A 159 7.86 18.15 9.61
C LEU A 159 6.33 18.27 9.66
N MET A 160 5.62 17.13 9.51
CA MET A 160 4.16 17.12 9.59
C MET A 160 3.66 17.54 10.96
N VAL A 161 4.25 16.99 12.05
CA VAL A 161 3.91 17.40 13.43
C VAL A 161 4.16 18.90 13.61
N TYR A 162 5.32 19.39 13.18
CA TYR A 162 5.65 20.83 13.28
C TYR A 162 4.60 21.70 12.57
N LEU A 163 4.25 21.35 11.32
CA LEU A 163 3.27 22.10 10.54
C LEU A 163 1.87 22.07 11.16
N LEU A 164 1.43 20.91 11.67
CA LEU A 164 0.13 20.78 12.29
C LEU A 164 0.04 21.50 13.64
N VAL A 165 1.13 21.57 14.40
CA VAL A 165 1.15 22.24 15.72
C VAL A 165 1.33 23.74 15.62
N HIS A 166 2.13 24.24 14.65
CA HIS A 166 2.52 25.65 14.63
C HIS A 166 1.92 26.45 13.47
N VAL A 167 1.52 25.78 12.37
CA VAL A 167 1.10 26.51 11.16
C VAL A 167 -0.37 26.26 10.80
N LEU A 168 -0.81 25.00 10.89
CA LEU A 168 -2.12 24.57 10.40
C LEU A 168 -3.14 24.33 11.51
N ILE A 169 -2.73 24.44 12.77
CA ILE A 169 -3.62 24.28 13.92
C ILE A 169 -4.76 25.28 13.89
N VAL A 170 -5.95 24.82 14.24
CA VAL A 170 -7.08 25.73 14.41
C VAL A 170 -6.91 26.53 15.71
N PRO A 171 -6.95 27.87 15.67
CA PRO A 171 -6.83 28.69 16.88
C PRO A 171 -7.81 28.27 17.97
N GLY A 172 -7.29 28.03 19.19
CA GLY A 172 -8.08 27.61 20.35
C GLY A 172 -8.33 26.10 20.47
N LYS A 173 -7.87 25.26 19.53
CA LYS A 173 -7.87 23.80 19.64
C LYS A 173 -6.52 23.29 20.17
N MET A 174 -6.55 22.21 20.95
CA MET A 174 -5.34 21.52 21.42
C MET A 174 -4.88 20.40 20.48
N ALA A 175 -5.81 19.82 19.70
CA ALA A 175 -5.49 18.73 18.78
C ALA A 175 -4.70 19.26 17.59
N PRO A 176 -3.55 18.62 17.25
CA PRO A 176 -2.71 18.98 16.10
C PRO A 176 -3.36 18.51 14.80
N GLU A 177 -4.37 19.22 14.36
CA GLU A 177 -5.17 18.92 13.17
C GLU A 177 -5.62 20.20 12.47
N THR A 178 -5.91 20.11 11.18
CA THR A 178 -6.51 21.20 10.43
C THR A 178 -7.99 21.35 10.78
N ARG A 179 -8.62 22.45 10.34
CA ARG A 179 -10.09 22.52 10.34
C ARG A 179 -10.67 21.38 9.50
N THR A 180 -11.89 20.95 9.85
CA THR A 180 -12.65 20.02 9.02
C THR A 180 -12.95 20.68 7.67
N PHE A 181 -12.76 19.92 6.58
CA PHE A 181 -13.09 20.39 5.25
C PHE A 181 -14.60 20.55 5.11
N LEU A 182 -15.02 21.56 4.35
CA LEU A 182 -16.40 21.71 3.93
C LEU A 182 -16.76 20.66 2.87
N GLU A 183 -18.01 20.56 2.47
CA GLU A 183 -18.50 19.53 1.54
C GLU A 183 -17.72 19.44 0.23
N GLY A 184 -17.22 20.58 -0.29
CA GLY A 184 -16.38 20.60 -1.48
C GLY A 184 -15.00 19.94 -1.32
N GLY A 185 -14.52 19.78 -0.09
CA GLY A 185 -13.25 19.10 0.22
C GLY A 185 -13.42 17.65 0.68
N GLN A 186 -14.62 17.10 0.74
CA GLN A 186 -14.90 15.75 1.21
C GLN A 186 -15.25 14.83 0.05
N LEU A 187 -14.69 13.61 0.04
CA LEU A 187 -15.05 12.60 -0.93
C LEU A 187 -16.34 11.87 -0.50
N PRO A 188 -17.28 11.67 -1.43
CA PRO A 188 -18.51 10.95 -1.13
C PRO A 188 -18.22 9.47 -0.83
N LYS A 189 -18.96 8.94 0.15
CA LYS A 189 -18.95 7.53 0.49
C LYS A 189 -19.65 6.71 -0.61
N LEU A 190 -19.15 5.51 -0.89
CA LEU A 190 -19.71 4.58 -1.89
C LEU A 190 -20.81 3.68 -1.28
N GLY A 191 -21.68 4.23 -0.42
CA GLY A 191 -22.76 3.48 0.21
C GLY A 191 -23.74 2.85 -0.79
N TRP A 192 -23.95 3.46 -1.95
CA TRP A 192 -24.80 2.93 -3.01
C TRP A 192 -24.27 1.59 -3.57
N VAL A 193 -22.96 1.38 -3.57
CA VAL A 193 -22.35 0.10 -3.99
C VAL A 193 -22.76 -1.02 -3.04
N MET A 194 -22.73 -0.78 -1.72
CA MET A 194 -23.15 -1.76 -0.72
C MET A 194 -24.66 -2.06 -0.83
N ASN A 195 -25.47 -1.07 -1.15
CA ASN A 195 -26.91 -1.25 -1.34
C ASN A 195 -27.24 -2.21 -2.51
N ILE A 196 -26.39 -2.26 -3.57
CA ILE A 196 -26.56 -3.22 -4.68
C ILE A 196 -26.45 -4.66 -4.17
N PHE A 197 -25.61 -4.89 -3.17
CA PHE A 197 -25.42 -6.20 -2.53
C PHE A 197 -26.39 -6.45 -1.36
N GLY A 198 -27.41 -5.61 -1.17
CA GLY A 198 -28.39 -5.76 -0.12
C GLY A 198 -27.87 -5.48 1.30
N THR A 199 -26.71 -4.86 1.44
CA THR A 199 -26.05 -4.53 2.72
C THR A 199 -25.90 -3.03 2.89
N LYS A 200 -25.76 -2.57 4.16
CA LYS A 200 -25.55 -1.15 4.47
C LYS A 200 -24.06 -0.90 4.76
N LEU A 201 -23.56 0.23 4.28
CA LEU A 201 -22.16 0.64 4.52
C LEU A 201 -21.87 0.91 6.02
N GLY A 202 -22.88 1.25 6.81
CA GLY A 202 -22.71 1.61 8.22
C GLY A 202 -21.80 2.82 8.40
N ALA A 203 -20.91 2.77 9.41
CA ALA A 203 -19.93 3.81 9.70
C ALA A 203 -18.69 3.76 8.78
N ALA A 204 -18.49 2.68 8.00
CA ALA A 204 -17.29 2.50 7.20
C ALA A 204 -17.02 3.69 6.25
N PRO A 205 -15.75 4.15 6.17
CA PRO A 205 -15.37 5.31 5.37
C PRO A 205 -15.02 4.95 3.91
N PHE A 206 -15.61 3.88 3.38
CA PHE A 206 -15.42 3.47 1.99
C PHE A 206 -15.92 4.55 1.02
N ASN A 207 -15.03 5.08 0.18
CA ASN A 207 -15.26 6.28 -0.60
C ASN A 207 -14.69 6.19 -2.02
N VAL A 208 -14.90 7.22 -2.83
CA VAL A 208 -14.52 7.28 -4.26
C VAL A 208 -13.03 7.08 -4.51
N SER A 209 -12.14 7.28 -3.53
CA SER A 209 -10.71 7.04 -3.70
C SER A 209 -10.37 5.58 -4.08
N PHE A 210 -11.24 4.61 -3.77
CA PHE A 210 -11.10 3.23 -4.23
C PHE A 210 -11.13 3.13 -5.76
N ILE A 211 -12.05 3.84 -6.41
CA ILE A 211 -12.12 3.88 -7.88
C ILE A 211 -10.84 4.51 -8.44
N ILE A 212 -10.34 5.57 -7.80
CA ILE A 212 -9.08 6.21 -8.21
C ILE A 212 -7.90 5.24 -8.03
N ALA A 213 -7.88 4.44 -6.96
CA ALA A 213 -6.85 3.42 -6.76
C ALA A 213 -6.86 2.34 -7.85
N LEU A 214 -8.04 1.89 -8.29
CA LEU A 214 -8.17 0.96 -9.42
C LEU A 214 -7.73 1.59 -10.74
N LEU A 215 -8.05 2.85 -10.98
CA LEU A 215 -7.56 3.60 -12.15
C LEU A 215 -6.04 3.80 -12.10
N ALA A 216 -5.47 4.07 -10.92
CA ALA A 216 -4.03 4.14 -10.73
C ALA A 216 -3.35 2.77 -11.00
N ALA A 217 -3.96 1.66 -10.59
CA ALA A 217 -3.47 0.33 -10.88
C ALA A 217 -3.47 0.04 -12.40
N TRP A 218 -4.55 0.41 -13.10
CA TRP A 218 -4.63 0.31 -14.54
C TRP A 218 -3.60 1.20 -15.25
N PHE A 219 -3.42 2.45 -14.79
CA PHE A 219 -2.40 3.36 -15.29
C PHE A 219 -0.99 2.77 -15.11
N VAL A 220 -0.65 2.24 -13.94
CA VAL A 220 0.66 1.61 -13.67
C VAL A 220 0.85 0.38 -14.56
N TRP A 221 -0.21 -0.41 -14.81
CA TRP A 221 -0.11 -1.52 -15.75
C TRP A 221 0.25 -1.05 -17.16
N ILE A 222 -0.42 -0.03 -17.69
CA ILE A 222 -0.07 0.56 -19.00
C ILE A 222 1.36 1.09 -18.97
N LEU A 223 1.71 1.88 -17.97
CA LEU A 223 3.02 2.51 -17.82
C LEU A 223 4.15 1.47 -17.91
N ILE A 224 4.06 0.41 -17.10
CA ILE A 224 5.14 -0.57 -16.97
C ILE A 224 5.20 -1.52 -18.19
N TRP A 225 4.06 -1.97 -18.71
CA TRP A 225 4.07 -3.02 -19.75
C TRP A 225 3.80 -2.53 -21.17
N ARG A 226 3.27 -1.32 -21.35
CA ARG A 226 2.84 -0.81 -22.66
C ARG A 226 3.61 0.43 -23.13
N THR A 227 4.51 1.01 -22.29
CA THR A 227 5.25 2.22 -22.67
C THR A 227 6.76 1.95 -22.82
N LYS A 228 7.43 2.84 -23.58
CA LYS A 228 8.89 2.87 -23.70
C LYS A 228 9.55 3.10 -22.34
N LEU A 229 9.01 4.02 -21.53
CA LEU A 229 9.53 4.30 -20.20
C LEU A 229 9.48 3.06 -19.29
N GLY A 230 8.37 2.31 -19.29
CA GLY A 230 8.28 1.06 -18.56
C GLY A 230 9.26 -0.01 -19.04
N PHE A 231 9.54 -0.07 -20.32
CA PHE A 231 10.58 -0.94 -20.85
C PHE A 231 11.96 -0.54 -20.33
N GLU A 232 12.30 0.76 -20.38
CA GLU A 232 13.57 1.30 -19.87
C GLU A 232 13.73 1.02 -18.37
N MET A 233 12.66 1.21 -17.57
CA MET A 233 12.64 0.89 -16.13
C MET A 233 12.91 -0.60 -15.88
N ARG A 234 12.21 -1.50 -16.56
CA ARG A 234 12.40 -2.95 -16.39
C ARG A 234 13.77 -3.41 -16.84
N THR A 235 14.31 -2.85 -17.91
CA THR A 235 15.67 -3.16 -18.39
C THR A 235 16.71 -2.76 -17.34
N LEU A 236 16.58 -1.56 -16.76
CA LEU A 236 17.45 -1.08 -15.68
C LEU A 236 17.35 -1.97 -14.44
N GLY A 237 16.12 -2.36 -14.06
CA GLY A 237 15.85 -3.20 -12.89
C GLY A 237 16.40 -4.61 -12.99
N VAL A 238 16.51 -5.16 -14.20
CA VAL A 238 17.10 -6.51 -14.44
C VAL A 238 18.62 -6.43 -14.50
N SER A 239 19.17 -5.45 -15.23
CA SER A 239 20.62 -5.30 -15.37
C SER A 239 20.99 -3.88 -15.75
N SER A 240 21.70 -3.18 -14.85
CA SER A 240 22.22 -1.85 -15.11
C SER A 240 23.22 -1.83 -16.28
N THR A 241 24.02 -2.89 -16.42
CA THR A 241 24.98 -3.03 -17.52
C THR A 241 24.25 -3.16 -18.88
N ALA A 242 23.20 -3.99 -18.96
CA ALA A 242 22.42 -4.11 -20.18
C ALA A 242 21.70 -2.80 -20.55
N ALA A 243 21.22 -2.06 -19.54
CA ALA A 243 20.60 -0.75 -19.74
C ALA A 243 21.62 0.25 -20.33
N ASP A 244 22.85 0.25 -19.81
CA ASP A 244 23.93 1.14 -20.29
C ASP A 244 24.30 0.84 -21.74
N TYR A 245 24.49 -0.45 -22.11
CA TYR A 245 24.70 -0.86 -23.50
C TYR A 245 23.54 -0.49 -24.45
N ALA A 246 22.31 -0.47 -23.93
CA ALA A 246 21.12 -0.03 -24.67
C ALA A 246 20.96 1.51 -24.74
N GLY A 247 21.90 2.27 -24.17
CA GLY A 247 21.86 3.73 -24.13
C GLY A 247 20.78 4.31 -23.20
N ILE A 248 20.33 3.54 -22.20
CA ILE A 248 19.34 3.98 -21.24
C ILE A 248 20.02 4.77 -20.13
N PRO A 249 19.70 6.05 -19.94
CA PRO A 249 20.38 6.92 -18.97
C PRO A 249 19.94 6.58 -17.53
N TYR A 250 20.80 5.93 -16.76
CA TYR A 250 20.56 5.48 -15.37
C TYR A 250 19.92 6.58 -14.50
N ALA A 251 20.56 7.75 -14.42
CA ALA A 251 20.11 8.81 -13.53
C ALA A 251 18.70 9.31 -13.85
N ARG A 252 18.35 9.39 -15.14
CA ARG A 252 17.00 9.80 -15.57
C ARG A 252 15.94 8.80 -15.15
N ILE A 253 16.21 7.51 -15.37
CA ILE A 253 15.24 6.46 -15.05
C ILE A 253 15.04 6.33 -13.54
N VAL A 254 16.11 6.37 -12.75
CA VAL A 254 16.04 6.38 -11.27
C VAL A 254 15.19 7.52 -10.76
N ILE A 255 15.43 8.76 -11.23
CA ILE A 255 14.67 9.93 -10.80
C ILE A 255 13.21 9.80 -11.20
N ILE A 256 12.90 9.45 -12.46
CA ILE A 256 11.50 9.33 -12.92
C ILE A 256 10.77 8.22 -12.16
N ALA A 257 11.39 7.07 -11.96
CA ALA A 257 10.78 5.96 -11.22
C ALA A 257 10.43 6.37 -9.78
N MET A 258 11.33 7.06 -9.10
CA MET A 258 11.09 7.56 -7.74
C MET A 258 10.04 8.66 -7.68
N LEU A 259 10.00 9.58 -8.66
CA LEU A 259 8.96 10.60 -8.75
C LEU A 259 7.57 9.98 -8.92
N LEU A 260 7.44 8.99 -9.80
CA LEU A 260 6.19 8.26 -10.01
C LEU A 260 5.79 7.46 -8.76
N SER A 261 6.77 6.81 -8.14
CA SER A 261 6.59 6.10 -6.87
C SER A 261 6.09 7.04 -5.77
N GLY A 262 6.75 8.20 -5.59
CA GLY A 262 6.35 9.20 -4.61
C GLY A 262 4.98 9.83 -4.89
N ALA A 263 4.66 10.07 -6.16
CA ALA A 263 3.33 10.56 -6.55
C ALA A 263 2.22 9.57 -6.15
N LEU A 264 2.41 8.28 -6.44
CA LEU A 264 1.45 7.23 -6.06
C LEU A 264 1.32 7.11 -4.54
N ALA A 265 2.44 7.15 -3.80
CA ALA A 265 2.41 7.16 -2.34
C ALA A 265 1.64 8.36 -1.80
N GLY A 266 1.88 9.56 -2.36
CA GLY A 266 1.17 10.77 -1.97
C GLY A 266 -0.34 10.70 -2.21
N MET A 267 -0.76 10.09 -3.32
CA MET A 267 -2.19 9.92 -3.64
C MET A 267 -2.95 9.03 -2.64
N MET A 268 -2.26 8.18 -1.87
CA MET A 268 -2.87 7.42 -0.77
C MET A 268 -3.65 8.33 0.18
N ALA A 269 -3.16 9.53 0.41
CA ALA A 269 -3.75 10.49 1.34
C ALA A 269 -5.20 10.91 0.99
N LEU A 270 -5.63 10.78 -0.26
CA LEU A 270 -7.02 11.04 -0.67
C LEU A 270 -8.00 10.24 0.18
N ASN A 271 -7.67 8.98 0.49
CA ASN A 271 -8.51 8.07 1.23
C ASN A 271 -8.71 8.48 2.70
N PRO A 272 -7.68 8.60 3.56
CA PRO A 272 -7.86 9.01 4.95
C PRO A 272 -8.18 10.50 5.10
N VAL A 273 -7.57 11.41 4.31
CA VAL A 273 -7.66 12.85 4.54
C VAL A 273 -8.97 13.44 4.01
N MET A 274 -9.34 13.14 2.76
CA MET A 274 -10.59 13.66 2.16
C MET A 274 -11.76 12.69 2.32
N GLY A 275 -11.51 11.38 2.36
CA GLY A 275 -12.55 10.35 2.34
C GLY A 275 -13.02 9.90 3.73
N SER A 276 -12.16 9.93 4.75
CA SER A 276 -12.49 9.47 6.10
C SER A 276 -12.57 10.60 7.11
N SER A 277 -11.45 11.26 7.41
CA SER A 277 -11.37 12.26 8.50
C SER A 277 -11.89 13.63 8.09
N ALA A 278 -11.98 13.93 6.80
CA ALA A 278 -12.26 15.24 6.25
C ALA A 278 -11.38 16.37 6.84
N ARG A 279 -10.14 16.03 7.20
CA ARG A 279 -9.11 16.92 7.76
C ARG A 279 -7.76 16.23 7.77
N LEU A 280 -6.68 17.00 7.88
CA LEU A 280 -5.34 16.46 8.05
C LEU A 280 -5.05 16.31 9.56
N GLN A 281 -4.63 15.12 9.95
CA GLN A 281 -4.32 14.75 11.34
C GLN A 281 -2.90 14.17 11.40
N VAL A 282 -2.31 14.14 12.60
CA VAL A 282 -1.08 13.40 12.86
C VAL A 282 -1.33 11.91 12.63
N GLU A 283 -0.33 11.20 12.11
CA GLU A 283 -0.35 9.73 11.92
C GLU A 283 -1.45 9.18 10.98
N PHE A 284 -2.07 10.01 10.13
CA PHE A 284 -3.10 9.57 9.20
C PHE A 284 -2.64 8.48 8.21
N VAL A 285 -1.34 8.32 8.01
CA VAL A 285 -0.75 7.27 7.15
C VAL A 285 -0.78 5.91 7.84
N GLY A 286 -0.58 5.89 9.18
CA GLY A 286 -0.74 4.70 10.01
C GLY A 286 0.10 3.48 9.60
N GLY A 287 1.30 3.69 9.05
CA GLY A 287 2.18 2.60 8.59
C GLY A 287 1.82 2.03 7.22
N ALA A 288 0.82 2.57 6.52
CA ALA A 288 0.36 2.06 5.22
C ALA A 288 1.48 2.04 4.15
N GLY A 289 2.45 2.94 4.24
CA GLY A 289 3.63 2.94 3.36
C GLY A 289 4.50 1.69 3.55
N PHE A 290 4.68 1.23 4.79
CA PHE A 290 5.42 0.00 5.08
C PHE A 290 4.62 -1.24 4.69
N VAL A 291 3.32 -1.28 4.98
CA VAL A 291 2.43 -2.35 4.54
C VAL A 291 2.42 -2.47 3.02
N GLY A 292 2.49 -1.35 2.29
CA GLY A 292 2.60 -1.31 0.84
C GLY A 292 3.79 -2.09 0.27
N ILE A 293 4.90 -2.18 1.02
CA ILE A 293 6.05 -3.02 0.63
C ILE A 293 5.64 -4.50 0.60
N ALA A 294 4.98 -4.96 1.66
CA ALA A 294 4.52 -6.34 1.75
C ALA A 294 3.45 -6.66 0.69
N VAL A 295 2.50 -5.74 0.49
CA VAL A 295 1.45 -5.85 -0.53
C VAL A 295 2.07 -5.92 -1.94
N SER A 296 3.07 -5.09 -2.23
CA SER A 296 3.77 -5.10 -3.52
C SER A 296 4.50 -6.42 -3.76
N LEU A 297 5.26 -6.90 -2.77
CA LEU A 297 6.01 -8.15 -2.87
C LEU A 297 5.06 -9.35 -2.99
N MET A 298 4.01 -9.42 -2.16
CA MET A 298 3.02 -10.48 -2.22
C MET A 298 2.24 -10.46 -3.55
N GLY A 299 1.94 -9.27 -4.07
CA GLY A 299 1.33 -9.05 -5.38
C GLY A 299 2.32 -9.24 -6.54
N ARG A 300 3.58 -9.63 -6.26
CA ARG A 300 4.67 -9.83 -7.25
C ARG A 300 4.89 -8.61 -8.13
N ASN A 301 4.73 -7.44 -7.56
CA ASN A 301 4.86 -6.14 -8.24
C ASN A 301 3.94 -5.98 -9.47
N HIS A 302 2.91 -6.85 -9.60
CA HIS A 302 1.93 -6.77 -10.67
C HIS A 302 0.64 -6.09 -10.16
N PRO A 303 0.08 -5.09 -10.85
CA PRO A 303 -1.06 -4.32 -10.34
C PRO A 303 -2.27 -5.16 -9.94
N LEU A 304 -2.64 -6.20 -10.69
CA LEU A 304 -3.71 -7.11 -10.29
C LEU A 304 -3.37 -7.89 -9.01
N GLY A 305 -2.12 -8.36 -8.90
CA GLY A 305 -1.66 -9.04 -7.69
C GLY A 305 -1.66 -8.10 -6.48
N ILE A 306 -1.29 -6.83 -6.67
CA ILE A 306 -1.32 -5.78 -5.64
C ILE A 306 -2.75 -5.53 -5.16
N ILE A 307 -3.74 -5.46 -6.06
CA ILE A 307 -5.15 -5.31 -5.67
C ILE A 307 -5.60 -6.49 -4.79
N LEU A 308 -5.30 -7.73 -5.20
CA LEU A 308 -5.67 -8.92 -4.42
C LEU A 308 -4.95 -8.98 -3.07
N ALA A 309 -3.65 -8.69 -3.04
CA ALA A 309 -2.88 -8.60 -1.81
C ALA A 309 -3.41 -7.48 -0.89
N ALA A 310 -3.73 -6.31 -1.43
CA ALA A 310 -4.28 -5.20 -0.67
C ALA A 310 -5.64 -5.54 -0.03
N ILE A 311 -6.52 -6.28 -0.72
CA ILE A 311 -7.77 -6.77 -0.16
C ILE A 311 -7.49 -7.77 0.98
N LEU A 312 -6.55 -8.69 0.80
CA LEU A 312 -6.16 -9.62 1.87
C LEU A 312 -5.63 -8.88 3.11
N PHE A 313 -4.77 -7.87 2.92
CA PHE A 313 -4.27 -7.06 4.03
C PHE A 313 -5.38 -6.22 4.66
N GLY A 314 -6.30 -5.66 3.87
CA GLY A 314 -7.51 -5.00 4.37
C GLY A 314 -8.36 -5.94 5.24
N THR A 315 -8.49 -7.22 4.82
CA THR A 315 -9.17 -8.27 5.59
C THR A 315 -8.46 -8.52 6.93
N LEU A 316 -7.12 -8.59 6.93
CA LEU A 316 -6.34 -8.79 8.17
C LEU A 316 -6.47 -7.61 9.13
N TYR A 317 -6.48 -6.36 8.61
CA TYR A 317 -6.64 -5.17 9.42
C TYR A 317 -8.05 -5.11 10.03
N GLN A 318 -9.08 -5.18 9.22
CA GLN A 318 -10.46 -5.11 9.68
C GLN A 318 -10.85 -6.31 10.56
N GLY A 319 -10.53 -7.53 10.12
CA GLY A 319 -10.80 -8.74 10.91
C GLY A 319 -9.98 -8.78 12.20
N GLY A 320 -8.76 -8.23 12.18
CA GLY A 320 -7.94 -8.09 13.38
C GLY A 320 -8.56 -7.13 14.41
N ASP A 321 -9.03 -5.96 13.98
CA ASP A 321 -9.73 -5.03 14.85
C ASP A 321 -10.99 -5.68 15.45
N TRP A 322 -11.72 -6.50 14.68
CA TRP A 322 -12.88 -7.24 15.15
C TRP A 322 -12.51 -8.31 16.19
N ILE A 323 -11.43 -9.07 15.97
CA ILE A 323 -10.91 -10.04 16.95
C ILE A 323 -10.59 -9.35 18.28
N SER A 324 -9.93 -8.19 18.28
CA SER A 324 -9.58 -7.50 19.52
C SER A 324 -10.80 -7.01 20.30
N PHE A 325 -11.92 -6.80 19.61
CA PHE A 325 -13.18 -6.41 20.23
C PHE A 325 -13.91 -7.63 20.83
N GLU A 326 -13.95 -8.75 20.12
CA GLU A 326 -14.69 -9.96 20.55
C GLU A 326 -13.87 -10.87 21.48
N MET A 327 -12.53 -10.82 21.40
CA MET A 327 -11.61 -11.63 22.22
C MET A 327 -10.73 -10.70 23.10
N PRO A 328 -11.15 -10.32 24.30
CA PRO A 328 -10.40 -9.35 25.13
C PRO A 328 -8.98 -9.80 25.52
N ASN A 329 -8.69 -11.10 25.48
CA ASN A 329 -7.36 -11.64 25.74
C ASN A 329 -6.38 -11.38 24.61
N ILE A 330 -6.88 -11.06 23.39
CA ILE A 330 -6.06 -10.72 22.22
C ILE A 330 -6.02 -9.22 22.08
N THR A 331 -4.92 -8.60 22.53
CA THR A 331 -4.76 -7.16 22.45
C THR A 331 -4.46 -6.72 21.01
N ARG A 332 -4.62 -5.42 20.74
CA ARG A 332 -4.30 -4.84 19.43
C ARG A 332 -2.82 -5.05 19.04
N GLU A 333 -1.91 -5.02 20.00
CA GLU A 333 -0.49 -5.28 19.79
C GLU A 333 -0.22 -6.72 19.35
N MET A 334 -0.96 -7.69 19.91
CA MET A 334 -0.89 -9.09 19.48
C MET A 334 -1.37 -9.28 18.04
N ILE A 335 -2.42 -8.54 17.64
CA ILE A 335 -2.90 -8.55 16.25
C ILE A 335 -1.84 -7.99 15.30
N LEU A 336 -1.14 -6.92 15.68
CA LEU A 336 -0.02 -6.40 14.88
C LEU A 336 1.10 -7.43 14.72
N VAL A 337 1.38 -8.22 15.76
CA VAL A 337 2.34 -9.35 15.67
C VAL A 337 1.83 -10.41 14.71
N ILE A 338 0.56 -10.81 14.80
CA ILE A 338 -0.07 -11.79 13.89
C ILE A 338 0.00 -11.29 12.44
N GLN A 339 -0.37 -10.04 12.19
CA GLN A 339 -0.26 -9.41 10.87
C GLN A 339 1.19 -9.42 10.37
N GLY A 340 2.14 -9.03 11.22
CA GLY A 340 3.57 -9.06 10.91
C GLY A 340 4.07 -10.46 10.55
N LEU A 341 3.60 -11.50 11.24
CA LEU A 341 3.92 -12.90 10.93
C LEU A 341 3.34 -13.32 9.57
N VAL A 342 2.08 -12.96 9.29
CA VAL A 342 1.46 -13.24 7.97
C VAL A 342 2.28 -12.56 6.87
N ILE A 343 2.67 -11.29 7.05
CA ILE A 343 3.49 -10.54 6.11
C ILE A 343 4.84 -11.24 5.88
N LEU A 344 5.53 -11.57 6.97
CA LEU A 344 6.85 -12.19 6.93
C LEU A 344 6.81 -13.54 6.20
N PHE A 345 5.89 -14.40 6.58
CA PHE A 345 5.81 -15.74 6.03
C PHE A 345 5.22 -15.76 4.62
N ALA A 346 4.24 -14.91 4.30
CA ALA A 346 3.73 -14.78 2.94
C ALA A 346 4.82 -14.33 1.95
N GLY A 347 5.72 -13.44 2.38
CA GLY A 347 6.85 -12.99 1.56
C GLY A 347 8.04 -13.94 1.53
N ALA A 348 8.46 -14.44 2.71
CA ALA A 348 9.69 -15.25 2.83
C ALA A 348 9.52 -16.68 2.31
N LEU A 349 8.35 -17.29 2.48
CA LEU A 349 8.10 -18.69 2.13
C LEU A 349 8.08 -18.94 0.61
N GLU A 350 7.92 -17.92 -0.21
CA GLU A 350 7.96 -18.07 -1.67
C GLU A 350 9.28 -18.72 -2.13
N TYR A 351 10.40 -18.29 -1.55
CA TYR A 351 11.72 -18.87 -1.86
C TYR A 351 11.94 -20.25 -1.26
N MET A 352 11.27 -20.56 -0.16
CA MET A 352 11.40 -21.88 0.51
C MET A 352 10.63 -22.98 -0.22
N PHE A 353 9.40 -22.72 -0.66
CA PHE A 353 8.56 -23.74 -1.31
C PHE A 353 8.90 -23.98 -2.77
N ARG A 354 9.48 -23.00 -3.45
CA ARG A 354 9.81 -23.12 -4.87
C ARG A 354 10.74 -24.31 -5.20
N PRO A 355 11.86 -24.57 -4.48
CA PRO A 355 12.71 -25.74 -4.75
C PRO A 355 11.99 -27.07 -4.52
N ALA A 356 11.21 -27.16 -3.43
CA ALA A 356 10.43 -28.36 -3.13
C ALA A 356 9.38 -28.63 -4.22
N MET A 357 8.68 -27.61 -4.68
CA MET A 357 7.67 -27.74 -5.76
C MET A 357 8.31 -28.10 -7.11
N VAL A 358 9.49 -27.60 -7.42
CA VAL A 358 10.26 -27.99 -8.61
C VAL A 358 10.59 -29.49 -8.53
N HIS A 359 11.06 -29.94 -7.38
CA HIS A 359 11.43 -31.34 -7.19
C HIS A 359 10.20 -32.26 -7.32
N ILE A 360 9.09 -31.94 -6.68
CA ILE A 360 7.82 -32.69 -6.77
C ILE A 360 7.33 -32.70 -8.22
N TYR A 361 7.32 -31.56 -8.90
CA TYR A 361 6.85 -31.45 -10.28
C TYR A 361 7.70 -32.29 -11.25
N GLN A 362 9.02 -32.36 -11.03
CA GLN A 362 9.90 -33.22 -11.83
C GLN A 362 9.62 -34.69 -11.67
N GLN A 363 9.19 -35.15 -10.48
CA GLN A 363 8.83 -36.56 -10.22
C GLN A 363 7.53 -36.96 -10.93
N PHE A 364 6.60 -36.04 -11.15
CA PHE A 364 5.30 -36.28 -11.77
C PHE A 364 5.26 -35.94 -13.28
N LYS A 365 6.36 -35.40 -13.86
CA LYS A 365 6.42 -35.14 -15.29
C LYS A 365 6.74 -36.46 -15.99
N PRO A 366 5.81 -37.01 -16.83
CA PRO A 366 6.13 -38.17 -17.66
C PRO A 366 7.29 -37.80 -18.59
N ALA A 367 8.21 -38.73 -18.76
CA ALA A 367 9.40 -38.60 -19.60
C ALA A 367 9.06 -38.30 -21.07
#